data_136a8028773667a9ebff0ad22426a472
#
_entry.id   136a8028773667a9ebff0ad22426a472
#
_cell.length_a   1.000
_cell.length_b   1.000
_cell.length_c   1.000
_cell.angle_alpha   90.00
_cell.angle_beta   90.00
_cell.angle_gamma   90.00
#
_symmetry.space_group_name_H-M   'P 1'
#
loop_
_entity.id
_entity.type
_entity.pdbx_description
1 polymer ?
#
loop_
_entity_poly.entity_id
_entity_poly.type
_entity_poly.pdbx_seq_one_letter_code
_entity_poly.pdbx_strand_id
1 'polypeptide(L)'
;MVLTCDKYPKEIDGLEERLKSRLGWGLPVVIDPPELETRAAVLLAKASSMGCHLPNECAIYIAQRIRSNIRELEGALKRVVANAKFTNQEIDIPLVKDALKDLFVISAKMVSIDNIQKTVAEYYNIKLSDLLSKRRSRSITRPRQLAMSLTKRLTNHSLPEIGEAFNGRDHTTVIHACNKIKELRVENSSLEEDYKNLISCLLYTSPSPRDRFL
;
A
#
# COMPACT_ATOMS: atom_id res chain seq x y z
N MET A 1 0.23 -31.44 7.06
CA MET A 1 1.38 -30.53 6.86
C MET A 1 0.82 -29.17 6.54
N VAL A 2 1.28 -28.10 7.19
CA VAL A 2 0.89 -26.72 6.90
C VAL A 2 2.11 -26.02 6.33
N LEU A 3 1.95 -25.34 5.20
CA LEU A 3 2.98 -24.55 4.53
C LEU A 3 2.51 -23.10 4.47
N THR A 4 3.42 -22.16 4.68
CA THR A 4 3.16 -20.72 4.55
C THR A 4 4.07 -20.13 3.49
N CYS A 5 3.53 -19.24 2.66
CA CYS A 5 4.26 -18.57 1.59
C CYS A 5 3.68 -17.15 1.43
N ASP A 6 4.51 -16.23 0.95
CA ASP A 6 4.12 -14.85 0.62
C ASP A 6 3.57 -14.70 -0.79
N LYS A 7 3.65 -15.77 -1.62
CA LYS A 7 3.16 -15.81 -3.00
C LYS A 7 2.33 -17.07 -3.23
N TYR A 8 1.47 -17.03 -4.24
CA TYR A 8 0.80 -18.25 -4.67
C TYR A 8 1.81 -19.26 -5.21
N PRO A 9 1.61 -20.58 -5.00
CA PRO A 9 2.53 -21.61 -5.49
C PRO A 9 2.88 -21.49 -6.98
N LYS A 10 1.93 -21.02 -7.80
CA LYS A 10 2.11 -20.81 -9.25
C LYS A 10 3.04 -19.63 -9.58
N GLU A 11 3.19 -18.67 -8.67
CA GLU A 11 3.96 -17.44 -8.86
C GLU A 11 5.39 -17.53 -8.30
N ILE A 12 5.75 -18.69 -7.73
CA ILE A 12 7.08 -18.87 -7.17
C ILE A 12 8.05 -19.21 -8.30
N ASP A 13 8.99 -18.29 -8.55
CA ASP A 13 10.05 -18.50 -9.51
C ASP A 13 11.04 -19.57 -9.02
N GLY A 14 11.55 -20.40 -9.93
CA GLY A 14 12.53 -21.46 -9.61
C GLY A 14 11.95 -22.70 -8.95
N LEU A 15 10.64 -22.77 -8.71
CA LEU A 15 9.99 -23.98 -8.22
C LEU A 15 9.62 -24.89 -9.38
N GLU A 16 9.96 -26.20 -9.27
CA GLU A 16 9.58 -27.19 -10.27
C GLU A 16 8.06 -27.28 -10.45
N GLU A 17 7.58 -27.42 -11.67
CA GLU A 17 6.14 -27.51 -12.00
C GLU A 17 5.43 -28.64 -11.26
N ARG A 18 6.12 -29.75 -11.02
CA ARG A 18 5.60 -30.88 -10.23
C ARG A 18 5.34 -30.51 -8.77
N LEU A 19 6.19 -29.66 -8.18
CA LEU A 19 6.00 -29.14 -6.82
C LEU A 19 4.90 -28.07 -6.79
N LYS A 20 4.85 -27.17 -7.78
CA LYS A 20 3.78 -26.17 -7.88
C LYS A 20 2.41 -26.86 -7.93
N SER A 21 2.29 -27.92 -8.73
CA SER A 21 1.06 -28.70 -8.84
C SER A 21 0.66 -29.34 -7.52
N ARG A 22 1.62 -29.95 -6.81
CA ARG A 22 1.37 -30.60 -5.51
C ARG A 22 1.02 -29.62 -4.39
N LEU A 23 1.65 -28.45 -4.37
CA LEU A 23 1.34 -27.39 -3.41
C LEU A 23 -0.02 -26.76 -3.68
N GLY A 24 -0.43 -26.67 -4.95
CA GLY A 24 -1.75 -26.19 -5.33
C GLY A 24 -2.90 -27.20 -5.11
N TRP A 25 -2.59 -28.47 -4.81
CA TRP A 25 -3.58 -29.52 -4.64
C TRP A 25 -4.21 -29.53 -3.23
N GLY A 26 -3.66 -28.78 -2.29
CA GLY A 26 -4.20 -28.58 -0.95
C GLY A 26 -5.31 -27.54 -0.90
N LEU A 27 -5.64 -27.11 0.31
CA LEU A 27 -6.53 -25.96 0.56
C LEU A 27 -5.68 -24.69 0.71
N PRO A 28 -5.52 -23.86 -0.33
CA PRO A 28 -4.87 -22.59 -0.19
C PRO A 28 -5.80 -21.61 0.50
N VAL A 29 -5.37 -21.05 1.62
CA VAL A 29 -6.08 -20.01 2.35
C VAL A 29 -5.27 -18.73 2.29
N VAL A 30 -5.90 -17.66 1.81
CA VAL A 30 -5.30 -16.32 1.80
C VAL A 30 -5.54 -15.66 3.15
N ILE A 31 -4.48 -15.09 3.72
CA ILE A 31 -4.57 -14.25 4.92
C ILE A 31 -4.54 -12.81 4.45
N ASP A 32 -5.71 -12.18 4.40
CA ASP A 32 -5.83 -10.78 4.03
C ASP A 32 -5.24 -9.85 5.12
N PRO A 33 -4.74 -8.68 4.71
CA PRO A 33 -4.32 -7.65 5.67
C PRO A 33 -5.48 -7.28 6.60
N PRO A 34 -5.23 -7.14 7.92
CA PRO A 34 -6.28 -6.85 8.88
C PRO A 34 -6.91 -5.47 8.64
N GLU A 35 -8.21 -5.36 8.91
CA GLU A 35 -8.95 -4.11 8.89
C GLU A 35 -8.48 -3.13 9.98
N LEU A 36 -8.96 -1.89 9.92
CA LEU A 36 -8.54 -0.82 10.83
C LEU A 36 -8.76 -1.19 12.30
N GLU A 37 -9.95 -1.71 12.61
CA GLU A 37 -10.35 -2.09 13.96
C GLU A 37 -9.46 -3.22 14.49
N THR A 38 -9.20 -4.21 13.67
CA THR A 38 -8.31 -5.34 14.01
C THR A 38 -6.88 -4.84 14.25
N ARG A 39 -6.36 -3.93 13.41
CA ARG A 39 -5.03 -3.33 13.61
C ARG A 39 -4.94 -2.55 14.92
N ALA A 40 -5.97 -1.76 15.26
CA ALA A 40 -6.02 -1.04 16.51
C ALA A 40 -6.08 -1.99 17.71
N ALA A 41 -6.89 -3.05 17.65
CA ALA A 41 -6.97 -4.07 18.67
C ALA A 41 -5.63 -4.79 18.89
N VAL A 42 -4.91 -5.12 17.81
CA VAL A 42 -3.56 -5.71 17.88
C VAL A 42 -2.59 -4.77 18.59
N LEU A 43 -2.61 -3.46 18.29
CA LEU A 43 -1.75 -2.48 18.95
C LEU A 43 -2.03 -2.41 20.46
N LEU A 44 -3.32 -2.37 20.86
CA LEU A 44 -3.72 -2.35 22.28
C LEU A 44 -3.28 -3.61 23.02
N ALA A 45 -3.50 -4.80 22.43
CA ALA A 45 -3.08 -6.07 23.01
C ALA A 45 -1.55 -6.15 23.17
N LYS A 46 -0.80 -5.68 22.16
CA LYS A 46 0.67 -5.65 22.20
C LYS A 46 1.19 -4.63 23.23
N ALA A 47 0.59 -3.44 23.32
CA ALA A 47 0.94 -2.44 24.32
C ALA A 47 0.72 -2.99 25.75
N SER A 48 -0.42 -3.64 25.99
CA SER A 48 -0.72 -4.31 27.25
C SER A 48 0.32 -5.39 27.59
N SER A 49 0.70 -6.23 26.62
CA SER A 49 1.74 -7.25 26.83
C SER A 49 3.13 -6.68 27.11
N MET A 50 3.39 -5.43 26.74
CA MET A 50 4.63 -4.68 27.02
C MET A 50 4.55 -3.90 28.34
N GLY A 51 3.44 -4.02 29.11
CA GLY A 51 3.20 -3.28 30.34
C GLY A 51 3.03 -1.77 30.11
N CYS A 52 2.53 -1.37 28.96
CA CYS A 52 2.40 0.02 28.57
C CYS A 52 0.92 0.37 28.32
N HIS A 53 0.49 1.51 28.84
CA HIS A 53 -0.85 2.03 28.55
C HIS A 53 -0.82 2.81 27.24
N LEU A 54 -1.57 2.34 26.24
CA LEU A 54 -1.76 3.01 24.95
C LEU A 54 -3.21 3.52 24.87
N PRO A 55 -3.46 4.83 24.81
CA PRO A 55 -4.81 5.35 24.60
C PRO A 55 -5.42 4.88 23.29
N ASN A 56 -6.74 4.63 23.28
CA ASN A 56 -7.46 4.11 22.12
C ASN A 56 -7.31 5.01 20.88
N GLU A 57 -7.35 6.33 21.08
CA GLU A 57 -7.14 7.32 20.01
C GLU A 57 -5.75 7.21 19.38
N CYS A 58 -4.71 6.95 20.17
CA CYS A 58 -3.35 6.73 19.70
C CYS A 58 -3.23 5.43 18.88
N ALA A 59 -3.88 4.35 19.36
CA ALA A 59 -3.93 3.08 18.62
C ALA A 59 -4.61 3.25 17.26
N ILE A 60 -5.76 3.91 17.21
CA ILE A 60 -6.49 4.21 15.97
C ILE A 60 -5.64 5.10 15.05
N TYR A 61 -4.99 6.14 15.59
CA TYR A 61 -4.14 7.05 14.82
C TYR A 61 -2.97 6.31 14.13
N ILE A 62 -2.30 5.41 14.87
CA ILE A 62 -1.22 4.57 14.32
C ILE A 62 -1.77 3.62 13.25
N ALA A 63 -2.87 2.92 13.55
CA ALA A 63 -3.50 1.95 12.66
C ALA A 63 -4.02 2.57 11.34
N GLN A 64 -4.47 3.82 11.36
CA GLN A 64 -4.88 4.55 10.14
C GLN A 64 -3.72 4.85 9.20
N ARG A 65 -2.52 5.08 9.74
CA ARG A 65 -1.35 5.51 8.98
C ARG A 65 -0.46 4.35 8.54
N ILE A 66 -0.38 3.29 9.34
CA ILE A 66 0.39 2.10 9.02
C ILE A 66 -0.58 1.01 8.58
N ARG A 67 -0.62 0.78 7.26
CA ARG A 67 -1.55 -0.17 6.63
C ARG A 67 -0.84 -1.40 6.07
N SER A 68 0.48 -1.39 6.07
CA SER A 68 1.32 -2.36 5.36
C SER A 68 1.25 -3.75 5.98
N ASN A 69 1.73 -3.92 7.20
CA ASN A 69 1.77 -5.23 7.86
C ASN A 69 1.85 -5.10 9.38
N ILE A 70 1.58 -6.20 10.09
CA ILE A 70 1.61 -6.25 11.56
C ILE A 70 3.03 -5.99 12.11
N ARG A 71 4.09 -6.38 11.40
CA ARG A 71 5.47 -6.15 11.84
C ARG A 71 5.80 -4.66 11.89
N GLU A 72 5.33 -3.89 10.90
CA GLU A 72 5.49 -2.43 10.92
C GLU A 72 4.67 -1.76 12.01
N LEU A 73 3.45 -2.26 12.28
CA LEU A 73 2.64 -1.81 13.41
C LEU A 73 3.36 -2.05 14.75
N GLU A 74 3.93 -3.24 14.96
CA GLU A 74 4.72 -3.56 16.14
C GLU A 74 6.00 -2.70 16.24
N GLY A 75 6.67 -2.48 15.11
CA GLY A 75 7.84 -1.61 15.02
C GLY A 75 7.52 -0.16 15.44
N ALA A 76 6.39 0.37 14.95
CA ALA A 76 5.91 1.69 15.30
C ALA A 76 5.55 1.78 16.78
N LEU A 77 4.82 0.79 17.32
CA LEU A 77 4.49 0.75 18.74
C LEU A 77 5.75 0.75 19.62
N LYS A 78 6.75 -0.09 19.28
CA LYS A 78 8.04 -0.14 20.01
C LYS A 78 8.73 1.23 20.02
N ARG A 79 8.72 1.97 18.89
CA ARG A 79 9.29 3.33 18.82
C ARG A 79 8.54 4.31 19.70
N VAL A 80 7.20 4.29 19.69
CA VAL A 80 6.37 5.14 20.55
C VAL A 80 6.65 4.86 22.02
N VAL A 81 6.66 3.58 22.42
CA VAL A 81 6.94 3.16 23.80
C VAL A 81 8.38 3.56 24.22
N ALA A 82 9.36 3.37 23.35
CA ALA A 82 10.74 3.77 23.63
C ALA A 82 10.87 5.27 23.79
N ASN A 83 10.22 6.08 22.96
CA ASN A 83 10.20 7.54 23.04
C ASN A 83 9.52 8.00 24.34
N ALA A 84 8.37 7.45 24.68
CA ALA A 84 7.65 7.75 25.93
C ALA A 84 8.51 7.46 27.17
N LYS A 85 9.21 6.31 27.20
CA LYS A 85 10.14 5.96 28.28
C LYS A 85 11.34 6.89 28.34
N PHE A 86 11.90 7.26 27.18
CA PHE A 86 13.06 8.16 27.12
C PHE A 86 12.73 9.57 27.57
N THR A 87 11.57 10.10 27.17
CA THR A 87 11.10 11.44 27.53
C THR A 87 10.39 11.48 28.88
N ASN A 88 10.13 10.32 29.48
CA ASN A 88 9.33 10.16 30.71
C ASN A 88 7.96 10.84 30.62
N GLN A 89 7.30 10.69 29.47
CA GLN A 89 5.99 11.27 29.16
C GLN A 89 4.95 10.17 28.95
N GLU A 90 3.69 10.50 29.21
CA GLU A 90 2.58 9.63 28.82
C GLU A 90 2.40 9.61 27.31
N ILE A 91 1.88 8.50 26.79
CA ILE A 91 1.62 8.36 25.36
C ILE A 91 0.38 9.16 24.99
N ASP A 92 0.57 10.19 24.19
CA ASP A 92 -0.47 11.03 23.62
C ASP A 92 -0.29 11.18 22.09
N ILE A 93 -1.24 11.83 21.41
CA ILE A 93 -1.16 12.05 19.96
C ILE A 93 0.06 12.88 19.52
N PRO A 94 0.43 13.98 20.21
CA PRO A 94 1.66 14.73 19.94
C PRO A 94 2.92 13.86 19.99
N LEU A 95 3.12 13.08 21.03
CA LEU A 95 4.26 12.18 21.19
C LEU A 95 4.29 11.11 20.09
N VAL A 96 3.13 10.52 19.75
CA VAL A 96 3.04 9.54 18.65
C VAL A 96 3.43 10.16 17.31
N LYS A 97 2.99 11.39 17.04
CA LYS A 97 3.36 12.11 15.81
C LYS A 97 4.87 12.35 15.72
N ASP A 98 5.48 12.77 16.81
CA ASP A 98 6.92 13.04 16.86
C ASP A 98 7.73 11.73 16.72
N ALA A 99 7.41 10.72 17.52
CA ALA A 99 8.08 9.42 17.49
C ALA A 99 8.02 8.71 16.12
N LEU A 100 6.96 8.94 15.34
CA LEU A 100 6.73 8.29 14.05
C LEU A 100 6.92 9.21 12.84
N LYS A 101 7.38 10.46 13.05
CA LYS A 101 7.57 11.46 11.99
C LYS A 101 8.36 10.92 10.81
N ASP A 102 9.50 10.28 11.08
CA ASP A 102 10.38 9.74 10.03
C ASP A 102 9.72 8.60 9.26
N LEU A 103 8.98 7.72 9.95
CA LEU A 103 8.24 6.65 9.30
C LEU A 103 7.16 7.19 8.36
N PHE A 104 6.45 8.24 8.80
CA PHE A 104 5.40 8.85 7.99
C PHE A 104 5.95 9.63 6.79
N VAL A 105 7.13 10.27 6.93
CA VAL A 105 7.80 10.94 5.82
C VAL A 105 8.29 9.92 4.79
N ILE A 106 8.83 8.80 5.23
CA ILE A 106 9.27 7.72 4.33
C ILE A 106 8.08 7.11 3.60
N SER A 107 6.99 6.77 4.30
CA SER A 107 5.80 6.20 3.67
C SER A 107 5.10 7.19 2.74
N ALA A 108 5.08 8.49 3.05
CA ALA A 108 4.55 9.51 2.16
C ALA A 108 5.39 9.68 0.88
N LYS A 109 6.73 9.52 0.96
CA LYS A 109 7.61 9.53 -0.21
C LYS A 109 7.45 8.28 -1.08
N MET A 110 7.11 7.13 -0.49
CA MET A 110 6.88 5.89 -1.24
C MET A 110 5.60 5.94 -2.08
N VAL A 111 4.57 6.63 -1.64
CA VAL A 111 3.30 6.81 -2.39
C VAL A 111 3.29 8.19 -3.04
N SER A 112 4.34 8.53 -3.80
CA SER A 112 4.37 9.72 -4.64
C SER A 112 3.64 9.48 -5.96
N ILE A 113 3.17 10.56 -6.61
CA ILE A 113 2.55 10.47 -7.94
C ILE A 113 3.50 9.80 -8.93
N ASP A 114 4.79 10.16 -8.90
CA ASP A 114 5.82 9.60 -9.78
C ASP A 114 5.99 8.09 -9.57
N ASN A 115 5.96 7.64 -8.31
CA ASN A 115 6.06 6.22 -8.01
C ASN A 115 4.82 5.44 -8.49
N ILE A 116 3.62 5.99 -8.29
CA ILE A 116 2.39 5.40 -8.81
C ILE A 116 2.44 5.27 -10.33
N GLN A 117 2.88 6.33 -11.03
CA GLN A 117 3.01 6.33 -12.48
C GLN A 117 3.99 5.27 -12.97
N LYS A 118 5.17 5.16 -12.34
CA LYS A 118 6.19 4.14 -12.66
C LYS A 118 5.66 2.73 -12.42
N THR A 119 5.13 2.45 -11.24
CA THR A 119 4.59 1.13 -10.89
C THR A 119 3.47 0.69 -11.83
N VAL A 120 2.55 1.58 -12.19
CA VAL A 120 1.49 1.25 -13.16
C VAL A 120 2.06 1.04 -14.56
N ALA A 121 3.05 1.83 -14.99
CA ALA A 121 3.69 1.65 -16.29
C ALA A 121 4.42 0.30 -16.38
N GLU A 122 5.15 -0.08 -15.34
CA GLU A 122 5.83 -1.38 -15.20
C GLU A 122 4.83 -2.54 -15.21
N TYR A 123 3.79 -2.46 -14.40
CA TYR A 123 2.75 -3.50 -14.28
C TYR A 123 2.09 -3.83 -15.62
N TYR A 124 1.77 -2.80 -16.42
CA TYR A 124 1.18 -2.98 -17.76
C TYR A 124 2.20 -3.06 -18.88
N ASN A 125 3.50 -3.14 -18.56
CA ASN A 125 4.61 -3.21 -19.52
C ASN A 125 4.53 -2.12 -20.61
N ILE A 126 4.27 -0.87 -20.20
CA ILE A 126 4.23 0.30 -21.07
C ILE A 126 5.30 1.32 -20.64
N LYS A 127 5.78 2.13 -21.57
CA LYS A 127 6.73 3.21 -21.22
C LYS A 127 6.01 4.31 -20.44
N LEU A 128 6.68 4.87 -19.43
CA LEU A 128 6.16 6.00 -18.66
C LEU A 128 5.79 7.19 -19.57
N SER A 129 6.59 7.44 -20.62
CA SER A 129 6.30 8.46 -21.64
C SER A 129 4.98 8.22 -22.38
N ASP A 130 4.62 6.95 -22.63
CA ASP A 130 3.34 6.61 -23.25
C ASP A 130 2.17 6.77 -22.27
N LEU A 131 2.37 6.40 -21.01
CA LEU A 131 1.36 6.63 -19.95
C LEU A 131 0.99 8.11 -19.85
N LEU A 132 1.98 9.01 -19.93
CA LEU A 132 1.81 10.45 -19.85
C LEU A 132 1.42 11.10 -21.19
N SER A 133 1.55 10.39 -22.31
CA SER A 133 1.28 10.91 -23.66
C SER A 133 -0.18 11.32 -23.87
N LYS A 134 -0.46 12.05 -24.96
CA LYS A 134 -1.81 12.38 -25.41
C LYS A 134 -2.53 11.24 -26.15
N ARG A 135 -1.87 10.08 -26.32
CA ARG A 135 -2.45 8.91 -27.01
C ARG A 135 -3.72 8.43 -26.34
N ARG A 136 -4.71 8.00 -27.17
CA ARG A 136 -6.04 7.57 -26.71
C ARG A 136 -6.31 6.08 -26.94
N SER A 137 -5.27 5.28 -27.29
CA SER A 137 -5.45 3.82 -27.41
C SER A 137 -5.91 3.22 -26.08
N ARG A 138 -6.77 2.22 -26.12
CA ARG A 138 -7.33 1.57 -24.92
C ARG A 138 -6.23 0.97 -24.03
N SER A 139 -5.15 0.46 -24.63
CA SER A 139 -3.97 -0.10 -23.95
C SER A 139 -3.19 0.94 -23.12
N ILE A 140 -3.32 2.23 -23.42
CA ILE A 140 -2.66 3.32 -22.69
C ILE A 140 -3.67 4.08 -21.82
N THR A 141 -4.89 4.29 -22.32
CA THR A 141 -5.90 5.06 -21.60
C THR A 141 -6.36 4.36 -20.32
N ARG A 142 -6.51 3.04 -20.35
CA ARG A 142 -6.95 2.26 -19.20
C ARG A 142 -5.92 2.29 -18.04
N PRO A 143 -4.63 1.96 -18.26
CA PRO A 143 -3.59 2.13 -17.25
C PRO A 143 -3.49 3.56 -16.70
N ARG A 144 -3.61 4.57 -17.57
CA ARG A 144 -3.59 5.97 -17.16
C ARG A 144 -4.76 6.34 -16.24
N GLN A 145 -5.98 5.93 -16.58
CA GLN A 145 -7.17 6.15 -15.73
C GLN A 145 -6.99 5.47 -14.37
N LEU A 146 -6.43 4.27 -14.37
CA LEU A 146 -6.15 3.50 -13.17
C LEU A 146 -5.10 4.19 -12.30
N ALA A 147 -4.00 4.69 -12.90
CA ALA A 147 -2.99 5.47 -12.20
C ALA A 147 -3.57 6.75 -11.57
N MET A 148 -4.41 7.51 -12.28
CA MET A 148 -5.11 8.68 -11.73
C MET A 148 -6.02 8.31 -10.55
N SER A 149 -6.76 7.22 -10.66
CA SER A 149 -7.64 6.73 -9.59
C SER A 149 -6.85 6.29 -8.35
N LEU A 150 -5.73 5.58 -8.54
CA LEU A 150 -4.81 5.20 -7.46
C LEU A 150 -4.18 6.43 -6.81
N THR A 151 -3.73 7.41 -7.59
CA THR A 151 -3.17 8.66 -7.07
C THR A 151 -4.19 9.38 -6.18
N LYS A 152 -5.43 9.51 -6.63
CA LYS A 152 -6.50 10.14 -5.83
C LYS A 152 -6.80 9.39 -4.54
N ARG A 153 -6.70 8.06 -4.56
CA ARG A 153 -6.99 7.21 -3.37
C ARG A 153 -5.83 7.18 -2.38
N LEU A 154 -4.59 7.16 -2.86
CA LEU A 154 -3.41 6.89 -2.05
C LEU A 154 -2.65 8.15 -1.62
N THR A 155 -2.94 9.29 -2.25
CA THR A 155 -2.29 10.57 -1.95
C THR A 155 -3.30 11.63 -1.54
N ASN A 156 -2.82 12.71 -0.91
CA ASN A 156 -3.63 13.87 -0.52
C ASN A 156 -3.67 14.97 -1.59
N HIS A 157 -3.16 14.68 -2.82
CA HIS A 157 -3.15 15.68 -3.88
C HIS A 157 -4.55 16.04 -4.35
N SER A 158 -4.72 17.32 -4.70
CA SER A 158 -5.93 17.84 -5.30
C SER A 158 -6.09 17.34 -6.74
N LEU A 159 -7.32 17.38 -7.25
CA LEU A 159 -7.59 16.94 -8.63
C LEU A 159 -6.81 17.75 -9.69
N PRO A 160 -6.66 19.08 -9.55
CA PRO A 160 -5.80 19.87 -10.45
C PRO A 160 -4.33 19.43 -10.41
N GLU A 161 -3.75 19.23 -9.22
CA GLU A 161 -2.37 18.76 -9.07
C GLU A 161 -2.15 17.38 -9.72
N ILE A 162 -3.12 16.46 -9.56
CA ILE A 162 -3.10 15.18 -10.25
C ILE A 162 -3.14 15.39 -11.77
N GLY A 163 -4.02 16.24 -12.26
CA GLY A 163 -4.11 16.56 -13.69
C GLY A 163 -2.81 17.09 -14.25
N GLU A 164 -2.16 18.00 -13.55
CA GLU A 164 -0.86 18.57 -13.93
C GLU A 164 0.22 17.50 -14.01
N ALA A 165 0.33 16.63 -13.00
CA ALA A 165 1.29 15.53 -12.97
C ALA A 165 1.06 14.49 -14.10
N PHE A 166 -0.13 14.42 -14.66
CA PHE A 166 -0.45 13.60 -15.83
C PHE A 166 -0.43 14.38 -17.14
N ASN A 167 0.56 15.25 -17.31
CA ASN A 167 0.84 16.04 -18.51
C ASN A 167 -0.21 17.15 -18.76
N GLY A 168 -0.53 17.94 -17.74
CA GLY A 168 -1.41 19.10 -17.85
C GLY A 168 -2.86 18.75 -18.22
N ARG A 169 -3.38 17.63 -17.70
CA ARG A 169 -4.77 17.24 -17.92
C ARG A 169 -5.70 18.00 -16.98
N ASP A 170 -6.84 18.38 -17.51
CA ASP A 170 -7.88 19.03 -16.73
C ASP A 170 -8.39 18.12 -15.59
N HIS A 171 -8.75 18.74 -14.46
CA HIS A 171 -9.30 18.06 -13.29
C HIS A 171 -10.56 17.23 -13.60
N THR A 172 -11.37 17.66 -14.57
CA THR A 172 -12.56 16.92 -15.05
C THR A 172 -12.18 15.59 -15.67
N THR A 173 -11.02 15.53 -16.35
CA THR A 173 -10.44 14.27 -16.87
C THR A 173 -10.09 13.32 -15.75
N VAL A 174 -9.56 13.83 -14.64
CA VAL A 174 -9.23 13.01 -13.45
C VAL A 174 -10.50 12.49 -12.79
N ILE A 175 -11.53 13.33 -12.63
CA ILE A 175 -12.84 12.92 -12.10
C ILE A 175 -13.44 11.82 -12.97
N HIS A 176 -13.47 12.02 -14.28
CA HIS A 176 -13.99 11.03 -15.22
C HIS A 176 -13.21 9.70 -15.13
N ALA A 177 -11.88 9.78 -15.02
CA ALA A 177 -11.03 8.60 -14.85
C ALA A 177 -11.38 7.81 -13.58
N CYS A 178 -11.52 8.52 -12.45
CA CYS A 178 -11.90 7.90 -11.16
C CYS A 178 -13.27 7.21 -11.23
N ASN A 179 -14.27 7.89 -11.80
CA ASN A 179 -15.61 7.33 -11.94
C ASN A 179 -15.62 6.12 -12.88
N LYS A 180 -14.92 6.22 -14.02
CA LYS A 180 -14.84 5.13 -14.99
C LYS A 180 -14.15 3.89 -14.41
N ILE A 181 -13.08 4.06 -13.64
CA ILE A 181 -12.42 2.93 -12.96
C ILE A 181 -13.34 2.33 -11.90
N LYS A 182 -14.08 3.14 -11.15
CA LYS A 182 -15.06 2.65 -10.16
C LYS A 182 -16.14 1.75 -10.80
N GLU A 183 -16.73 2.18 -11.93
CA GLU A 183 -17.68 1.38 -12.69
C GLU A 183 -17.09 0.07 -13.18
N LEU A 184 -15.94 0.17 -13.84
CA LEU A 184 -15.31 -0.97 -14.49
C LEU A 184 -14.79 -2.04 -13.50
N ARG A 185 -14.45 -1.66 -12.28
CA ARG A 185 -14.08 -2.60 -11.21
C ARG A 185 -15.24 -3.46 -10.76
N VAL A 186 -16.47 -2.97 -10.86
CA VAL A 186 -17.69 -3.74 -10.57
C VAL A 186 -18.00 -4.72 -11.72
N GLU A 187 -17.75 -4.29 -12.96
CA GLU A 187 -18.09 -5.08 -14.16
C GLU A 187 -17.01 -6.11 -14.54
N ASN A 188 -15.75 -5.86 -14.14
CA ASN A 188 -14.59 -6.64 -14.59
C ASN A 188 -13.72 -7.07 -13.41
N SER A 189 -13.81 -8.35 -13.06
CA SER A 189 -13.05 -8.96 -11.97
C SER A 189 -11.54 -8.89 -12.18
N SER A 190 -11.04 -9.01 -13.41
CA SER A 190 -9.61 -8.89 -13.72
C SER A 190 -9.09 -7.48 -13.42
N LEU A 191 -9.86 -6.42 -13.71
CA LEU A 191 -9.46 -5.05 -13.38
C LEU A 191 -9.50 -4.79 -11.87
N GLU A 192 -10.42 -5.42 -11.15
CA GLU A 192 -10.45 -5.36 -9.69
C GLU A 192 -9.21 -6.04 -9.07
N GLU A 193 -8.79 -7.15 -9.64
CA GLU A 193 -7.58 -7.86 -9.24
C GLU A 193 -6.32 -7.02 -9.53
N ASP A 194 -6.19 -6.48 -10.74
CA ASP A 194 -5.12 -5.54 -11.10
C ASP A 194 -5.05 -4.36 -10.12
N TYR A 195 -6.21 -3.80 -9.78
CA TYR A 195 -6.31 -2.68 -8.85
C TYR A 195 -5.83 -3.04 -7.44
N LYS A 196 -6.19 -4.23 -6.94
CA LYS A 196 -5.73 -4.76 -5.64
C LYS A 196 -4.22 -5.04 -5.65
N ASN A 197 -3.73 -5.68 -6.71
CA ASN A 197 -2.31 -5.98 -6.88
C ASN A 197 -1.46 -4.71 -6.90
N LEU A 198 -1.89 -3.69 -7.64
CA LEU A 198 -1.19 -2.40 -7.69
C LEU A 198 -1.19 -1.67 -6.33
N ILE A 199 -2.30 -1.73 -5.59
CA ILE A 199 -2.32 -1.19 -4.22
C ILE A 199 -1.33 -1.95 -3.34
N SER A 200 -1.30 -3.28 -3.42
CA SER A 200 -0.35 -4.10 -2.68
C SER A 200 1.09 -3.73 -3.06
N CYS A 201 1.42 -3.66 -4.35
CA CYS A 201 2.75 -3.23 -4.79
C CYS A 201 3.13 -1.85 -4.25
N LEU A 202 2.23 -0.86 -4.33
CA LEU A 202 2.50 0.51 -3.90
C LEU A 202 2.62 0.67 -2.37
N LEU A 203 1.95 -0.18 -1.60
CA LEU A 203 1.97 -0.12 -0.13
C LEU A 203 2.99 -1.09 0.49
N TYR A 204 3.34 -2.19 -0.19
CA TYR A 204 4.17 -3.28 0.37
C TYR A 204 5.56 -3.40 -0.26
N THR A 205 5.83 -2.81 -1.42
CA THR A 205 7.19 -2.75 -1.97
C THR A 205 7.97 -1.60 -1.35
N SER A 206 8.36 -1.79 -0.10
CA SER A 206 9.57 -1.15 0.41
C SER A 206 10.76 -1.91 -0.20
N PRO A 207 11.64 -1.27 -1.00
CA PRO A 207 12.88 -1.93 -1.38
C PRO A 207 13.59 -2.33 -0.10
N SER A 208 13.86 -3.62 0.05
CA SER A 208 14.67 -4.14 1.16
C SER A 208 15.97 -3.34 1.23
N PRO A 209 16.48 -3.00 2.42
CA PRO A 209 17.80 -2.37 2.54
C PRO A 209 18.92 -3.15 1.84
N ARG A 210 18.69 -4.43 1.51
CA ARG A 210 19.64 -5.30 0.78
C ARG A 210 19.72 -5.01 -0.72
N ASP A 211 18.70 -4.39 -1.33
CA ASP A 211 18.68 -4.12 -2.77
C ASP A 211 19.35 -2.78 -3.16
N ARG A 212 19.93 -2.06 -2.19
CA ARG A 212 20.68 -0.80 -2.42
C ARG A 212 22.18 -0.98 -2.66
N PHE A 213 22.67 -2.21 -2.63
CA PHE A 213 24.12 -2.52 -2.73
C PHE A 213 24.43 -3.55 -3.82
N LEU A 214 23.71 -3.54 -4.94
CA LEU A 214 24.10 -4.21 -6.17
C LEU A 214 24.14 -3.21 -7.31
#